data_cb60f3eea396aa5fb5386ec937fdba83
#
_entry.id   cb60f3eea396aa5fb5386ec937fdba83
#
_cell.length_a   1.000
_cell.length_b   1.000
_cell.length_c   1.000
_cell.angle_alpha   90.00
_cell.angle_beta   90.00
_cell.angle_gamma   90.00
#
_symmetry.space_group_name_H-M   'P 1'
#
loop_
_entity.id
_entity.type
_entity.pdbx_description
1 polymer ?
#
loop_
_entity_poly.entity_id
_entity_poly.type
_entity_poly.pdbx_seq_one_letter_code
_entity_poly.pdbx_strand_id
1 'polypeptide(L)'
;MDQQIIQWGRSYSDASLAALVGDGRVHSRVYTDPAIFELEMERIFSTVWVYVGHESEVPKGGDYQMRTVGRTPVLLVRGVDKTVRVLINRCRHRGAQVCETETGNSKFFQCWYHGWTYDSTGALISVTGKEGYGDRLDLKEMGLSQAPRVGTYRGFVFASLSREGESLEDYLGKSAPIFDLLVDASPTGEIFADGGAHKTEYLGNWKLVGMDGYHPHFVHASVMAAMHRNPESGIGATHREDPFEDKARTRTVDFGHGHAMLDFRQHRINHYQPHTEYLKKTKGGAEYVEAMHQAYGDQRARTLISLGGDPHLGFFPNMQLIGNQIRIITPLAPGLTQVTMTAVRLGGVSEEINAERLRVHESFYGPAGAGSPDDAEIFERVQRGLAAEVNPWVEISRGMDREQTDADGNTVGLISDEVPQRGMMRYWSELMTKTPPMAQSLS
;
A
#
# COMPACT_ATOMS: atom_id res chain seq x y z
N MET A 1 -26.23 14.08 30.47
CA MET A 1 -25.17 13.17 29.97
C MET A 1 -24.01 14.06 29.60
N ASP A 2 -23.07 14.19 30.51
CA ASP A 2 -21.87 14.99 30.30
C ASP A 2 -21.02 14.33 29.22
N GLN A 3 -20.87 14.99 28.10
CA GLN A 3 -19.84 14.66 27.13
C GLN A 3 -18.49 15.00 27.78
N GLN A 4 -17.86 14.00 28.38
CA GLN A 4 -16.45 14.11 28.71
C GLN A 4 -15.71 14.32 27.39
N ILE A 5 -15.26 15.55 27.17
CA ILE A 5 -14.20 15.86 26.21
C ILE A 5 -12.99 15.08 26.71
N ILE A 6 -12.67 13.98 26.04
CA ILE A 6 -11.46 13.20 26.31
C ILE A 6 -10.30 14.10 25.95
N GLN A 7 -9.70 14.74 26.95
CA GLN A 7 -8.40 15.38 26.83
C GLN A 7 -7.39 14.26 26.53
N TRP A 8 -6.83 14.26 25.34
CA TRP A 8 -5.70 13.43 24.95
C TRP A 8 -4.49 13.84 25.79
N GLY A 9 -4.28 13.16 26.94
CA GLY A 9 -3.49 13.65 28.05
C GLY A 9 -1.99 13.39 27.99
N ARG A 10 -1.39 12.97 26.85
CA ARG A 10 0.05 12.77 26.75
C ARG A 10 0.64 13.64 25.66
N SER A 11 1.62 14.46 26.02
CA SER A 11 2.49 15.13 25.06
C SER A 11 3.80 14.34 24.95
N TYR A 12 4.26 14.12 23.73
CA TYR A 12 5.52 13.46 23.45
C TYR A 12 6.57 14.46 22.99
N SER A 13 7.76 14.41 23.59
CA SER A 13 8.95 15.04 23.02
C SER A 13 9.60 14.09 22.01
N ASP A 14 10.45 14.62 21.13
CA ASP A 14 11.18 13.77 20.17
C ASP A 14 12.04 12.72 20.88
N ALA A 15 12.65 13.08 22.02
CA ALA A 15 13.40 12.11 22.85
C ALA A 15 12.51 11.00 23.41
N SER A 16 11.27 11.33 23.83
CA SER A 16 10.34 10.31 24.33
C SER A 16 9.79 9.43 23.23
N LEU A 17 9.62 9.93 22.00
CA LEU A 17 9.25 9.13 20.83
C LEU A 17 10.40 8.22 20.41
N ALA A 18 11.64 8.72 20.36
CA ALA A 18 12.81 7.91 20.05
C ALA A 18 12.97 6.74 21.01
N ALA A 19 12.66 6.93 22.30
CA ALA A 19 12.76 5.88 23.32
C ALA A 19 11.74 4.75 23.17
N LEU A 20 10.73 4.88 22.29
CA LEU A 20 9.74 3.84 22.03
C LEU A 20 10.22 2.75 21.07
N VAL A 21 11.29 3.02 20.32
CA VAL A 21 11.92 2.06 19.41
C VAL A 21 13.35 1.85 19.87
N GLY A 22 13.64 0.66 20.36
CA GLY A 22 14.97 0.27 20.83
C GLY A 22 15.59 -0.79 19.92
N ASP A 23 16.77 -1.28 20.32
CA ASP A 23 17.44 -2.38 19.67
C ASP A 23 16.57 -3.64 19.70
N GLY A 24 16.02 -4.00 18.55
CA GLY A 24 15.24 -5.23 18.39
C GLY A 24 13.89 -5.24 19.13
N ARG A 25 13.38 -4.10 19.61
CA ARG A 25 12.10 -4.05 20.33
C ARG A 25 11.33 -2.75 20.11
N VAL A 26 10.01 -2.83 20.20
CA VAL A 26 9.09 -1.68 20.04
C VAL A 26 8.16 -1.62 21.24
N HIS A 27 7.95 -0.44 21.80
CA HIS A 27 7.02 -0.26 22.90
C HIS A 27 5.55 -0.30 22.41
N SER A 28 4.67 -1.00 23.13
CA SER A 28 3.25 -1.20 22.76
C SER A 28 2.48 0.10 22.49
N ARG A 29 2.88 1.22 23.12
CA ARG A 29 2.27 2.53 22.86
C ARG A 29 2.37 2.98 21.41
N VAL A 30 3.37 2.54 20.66
CA VAL A 30 3.49 2.80 19.21
C VAL A 30 2.23 2.35 18.47
N TYR A 31 1.54 1.33 18.99
CA TYR A 31 0.34 0.76 18.37
C TYR A 31 -0.97 1.18 19.06
N THR A 32 -0.89 1.59 20.34
CA THR A 32 -2.10 1.75 21.17
C THR A 32 -2.40 3.18 21.57
N ASP A 33 -1.41 4.09 21.55
CA ASP A 33 -1.58 5.45 22.06
C ASP A 33 -2.18 6.37 20.98
N PRO A 34 -3.37 6.94 21.23
CA PRO A 34 -3.99 7.86 20.29
C PRO A 34 -3.18 9.12 19.97
N ALA A 35 -2.40 9.62 20.93
CA ALA A 35 -1.57 10.80 20.68
C ALA A 35 -0.43 10.50 19.69
N ILE A 36 0.10 9.27 19.70
CA ILE A 36 1.07 8.83 18.70
C ILE A 36 0.40 8.73 17.33
N PHE A 37 -0.81 8.18 17.28
CA PHE A 37 -1.56 8.10 16.03
C PHE A 37 -1.82 9.50 15.41
N GLU A 38 -2.16 10.50 16.21
CA GLU A 38 -2.30 11.88 15.73
C GLU A 38 -0.99 12.41 15.13
N LEU A 39 0.13 12.19 15.83
CA LEU A 39 1.45 12.56 15.33
C LEU A 39 1.83 11.81 14.04
N GLU A 40 1.44 10.56 13.88
CA GLU A 40 1.64 9.81 12.63
C GLU A 40 0.89 10.45 11.46
N MET A 41 -0.36 10.88 11.67
CA MET A 41 -1.13 11.60 10.62
C MET A 41 -0.45 12.89 10.22
N GLU A 42 0.16 13.60 11.19
CA GLU A 42 0.85 14.87 10.97
C GLU A 42 2.26 14.65 10.40
N ARG A 43 3.07 13.78 11.00
CA ARG A 43 4.50 13.67 10.73
C ARG A 43 4.83 12.67 9.62
N ILE A 44 3.97 11.68 9.38
CA ILE A 44 4.16 10.65 8.36
C ILE A 44 3.24 10.90 7.19
N PHE A 45 1.94 10.67 7.35
CA PHE A 45 0.99 10.68 6.23
C PHE A 45 0.83 12.04 5.54
N SER A 46 1.15 13.15 6.23
CA SER A 46 1.15 14.47 5.61
C SER A 46 2.46 14.85 4.92
N THR A 47 3.56 14.13 5.15
CA THR A 47 4.89 14.57 4.71
C THR A 47 5.53 13.67 3.68
N VAL A 48 5.38 12.34 3.80
CA VAL A 48 5.96 11.38 2.85
C VAL A 48 5.07 11.18 1.62
N TRP A 49 5.55 10.43 0.66
CA TRP A 49 4.76 9.99 -0.48
C TRP A 49 3.82 8.85 -0.09
N VAL A 50 2.54 9.06 -0.28
CA VAL A 50 1.46 8.11 0.01
C VAL A 50 0.88 7.61 -1.31
N TYR A 51 0.74 6.30 -1.47
CA TYR A 51 0.11 5.71 -2.63
C TYR A 51 -1.39 6.02 -2.65
N VAL A 52 -1.90 6.51 -3.77
CA VAL A 52 -3.30 6.94 -3.94
C VAL A 52 -4.08 6.00 -4.84
N GLY A 53 -3.44 5.40 -5.83
CA GLY A 53 -4.10 4.50 -6.78
C GLY A 53 -3.28 4.31 -8.06
N HIS A 54 -3.81 3.53 -8.99
CA HIS A 54 -3.18 3.28 -10.29
C HIS A 54 -3.94 4.02 -11.41
N GLU A 55 -3.23 4.53 -12.39
CA GLU A 55 -3.82 5.28 -13.52
C GLU A 55 -4.91 4.52 -14.27
N SER A 56 -4.82 3.17 -14.28
CA SER A 56 -5.85 2.32 -14.91
C SER A 56 -7.18 2.30 -14.16
N GLU A 57 -7.24 2.78 -12.92
CA GLU A 57 -8.50 2.92 -12.19
C GLU A 57 -9.33 4.13 -12.67
N VAL A 58 -8.69 5.05 -13.39
CA VAL A 58 -9.31 6.25 -13.97
C VAL A 58 -8.95 6.37 -15.45
N PRO A 59 -9.35 5.41 -16.32
CA PRO A 59 -8.88 5.33 -17.71
C PRO A 59 -9.43 6.44 -18.61
N LYS A 60 -10.59 7.03 -18.31
CA LYS A 60 -11.29 8.00 -19.17
C LYS A 60 -11.36 9.38 -18.51
N GLY A 61 -11.39 10.42 -19.33
CA GLY A 61 -11.65 11.78 -18.84
C GLY A 61 -12.96 11.85 -18.05
N GLY A 62 -12.87 12.39 -16.82
CA GLY A 62 -13.95 12.44 -15.86
C GLY A 62 -14.01 11.26 -14.88
N ASP A 63 -13.28 10.16 -15.12
CA ASP A 63 -13.19 9.07 -14.15
C ASP A 63 -12.53 9.55 -12.86
N TYR A 64 -13.05 9.09 -11.74
CA TYR A 64 -12.49 9.40 -10.42
C TYR A 64 -12.62 8.24 -9.45
N GLN A 65 -11.72 8.27 -8.46
CA GLN A 65 -11.73 7.41 -7.28
C GLN A 65 -11.60 8.27 -6.02
N MET A 66 -12.48 8.08 -5.04
CA MET A 66 -12.33 8.70 -3.74
C MET A 66 -11.30 7.92 -2.92
N ARG A 67 -10.34 8.64 -2.33
CA ARG A 67 -9.22 8.09 -1.56
C ARG A 67 -8.96 8.96 -0.34
N THR A 68 -8.01 8.57 0.49
CA THR A 68 -7.49 9.38 1.59
C THR A 68 -5.97 9.41 1.58
N VAL A 69 -5.40 10.54 1.96
CA VAL A 69 -3.98 10.68 2.32
C VAL A 69 -3.94 11.00 3.80
N GLY A 70 -3.59 10.01 4.63
CA GLY A 70 -3.85 10.09 6.06
C GLY A 70 -5.34 10.30 6.33
N ARG A 71 -5.71 11.45 6.91
CA ARG A 71 -7.10 11.85 7.15
C ARG A 71 -7.69 12.75 6.07
N THR A 72 -6.88 13.18 5.13
CA THR A 72 -7.34 14.13 4.09
C THR A 72 -8.07 13.37 2.99
N PRO A 73 -9.37 13.62 2.79
CA PRO A 73 -10.10 13.03 1.68
C PRO A 73 -9.62 13.66 0.37
N VAL A 74 -9.33 12.80 -0.62
CA VAL A 74 -8.85 13.20 -1.94
C VAL A 74 -9.62 12.50 -3.04
N LEU A 75 -9.58 13.08 -4.24
CA LEU A 75 -10.06 12.48 -5.47
C LEU A 75 -8.87 12.22 -6.40
N LEU A 76 -8.59 10.96 -6.67
CA LEU A 76 -7.80 10.57 -7.83
C LEU A 76 -8.68 10.74 -9.05
N VAL A 77 -8.37 11.66 -9.93
CA VAL A 77 -9.23 12.00 -11.08
C VAL A 77 -8.42 12.14 -12.36
N ARG A 78 -8.96 11.62 -13.46
CA ARG A 78 -8.46 11.95 -14.78
C ARG A 78 -9.27 13.11 -15.34
N GLY A 79 -8.64 14.26 -15.50
CA GLY A 79 -9.24 15.43 -16.10
C GLY A 79 -9.67 15.19 -17.55
N VAL A 80 -10.54 16.06 -18.07
CA VAL A 80 -10.93 16.04 -19.50
C VAL A 80 -9.73 16.27 -20.42
N ASP A 81 -8.66 16.89 -19.92
CA ASP A 81 -7.36 17.07 -20.57
C ASP A 81 -6.45 15.83 -20.49
N LYS A 82 -6.98 14.70 -20.01
CA LYS A 82 -6.32 13.41 -19.80
C LYS A 82 -5.24 13.38 -18.70
N THR A 83 -5.00 14.49 -18.02
CA THR A 83 -4.05 14.57 -16.93
C THR A 83 -4.63 13.95 -15.65
N VAL A 84 -3.86 13.08 -14.97
CA VAL A 84 -4.22 12.54 -13.67
C VAL A 84 -3.87 13.55 -12.58
N ARG A 85 -4.80 13.77 -11.66
CA ARG A 85 -4.67 14.71 -10.54
C ARG A 85 -5.11 14.06 -9.24
N VAL A 86 -4.59 14.60 -8.14
CA VAL A 86 -5.07 14.28 -6.79
C VAL A 86 -5.62 15.57 -6.19
N LEU A 87 -6.93 15.73 -6.23
CA LEU A 87 -7.64 16.91 -5.75
C LEU A 87 -8.09 16.70 -4.29
N ILE A 88 -7.96 17.71 -3.45
CA ILE A 88 -8.51 17.68 -2.09
C ILE A 88 -10.04 17.70 -2.19
N ASN A 89 -10.70 16.66 -1.67
CA ASN A 89 -12.15 16.53 -1.72
C ASN A 89 -12.83 17.41 -0.65
N ARG A 90 -12.64 18.73 -0.78
CA ARG A 90 -13.15 19.73 0.17
C ARG A 90 -13.55 21.01 -0.55
N CYS A 91 -14.82 21.35 -0.50
CA CYS A 91 -15.35 22.60 -1.07
C CYS A 91 -14.66 23.83 -0.48
N ARG A 92 -14.22 24.74 -1.31
CA ARG A 92 -13.54 26.00 -0.90
C ARG A 92 -14.49 26.98 -0.21
N HIS A 93 -15.81 26.78 -0.26
CA HIS A 93 -16.76 27.62 0.43
C HIS A 93 -16.78 27.38 1.95
N ARG A 94 -17.27 26.21 2.38
CA ARG A 94 -17.41 25.86 3.81
C ARG A 94 -16.92 24.47 4.15
N GLY A 95 -16.07 23.88 3.32
CA GLY A 95 -15.35 22.66 3.63
C GLY A 95 -16.10 21.34 3.50
N ALA A 96 -17.35 21.33 2.96
CA ALA A 96 -18.04 20.08 2.70
C ALA A 96 -17.32 19.26 1.63
N GLN A 97 -17.36 17.93 1.72
CA GLN A 97 -16.91 17.07 0.62
C GLN A 97 -17.75 17.34 -0.63
N VAL A 98 -17.10 17.39 -1.78
CA VAL A 98 -17.79 17.66 -3.06
C VAL A 98 -18.23 16.39 -3.76
N CYS A 99 -17.60 15.25 -3.41
CA CYS A 99 -17.94 13.92 -3.90
C CYS A 99 -18.01 12.94 -2.74
N GLU A 100 -19.07 12.14 -2.67
CA GLU A 100 -19.32 11.15 -1.63
C GLU A 100 -19.37 9.71 -2.17
N THR A 101 -19.41 9.55 -3.49
CA THR A 101 -19.36 8.24 -4.13
C THR A 101 -17.92 7.78 -4.32
N GLU A 102 -17.66 6.50 -4.03
CA GLU A 102 -16.29 5.96 -4.05
C GLU A 102 -15.65 6.03 -5.44
N THR A 103 -16.42 5.81 -6.48
CA THR A 103 -15.95 5.79 -7.86
C THR A 103 -17.05 6.29 -8.82
N GLY A 104 -16.65 6.79 -9.96
CA GLY A 104 -17.58 7.18 -10.99
C GLY A 104 -16.92 7.92 -12.15
N ASN A 105 -17.77 8.43 -13.05
CA ASN A 105 -17.36 9.33 -14.13
C ASN A 105 -18.20 10.59 -14.05
N SER A 106 -17.57 11.74 -13.88
CA SER A 106 -18.26 13.02 -13.83
C SER A 106 -17.45 14.12 -14.50
N LYS A 107 -18.11 14.96 -15.24
CA LYS A 107 -17.50 16.17 -15.78
C LYS A 107 -17.38 17.28 -14.74
N PHE A 108 -18.22 17.23 -13.70
CA PHE A 108 -18.35 18.26 -12.69
C PHE A 108 -18.55 17.65 -11.32
N PHE A 109 -17.98 18.28 -10.29
CA PHE A 109 -18.19 17.99 -8.88
C PHE A 109 -18.99 19.14 -8.28
N GLN A 110 -20.28 18.94 -8.00
CA GLN A 110 -21.12 19.95 -7.38
C GLN A 110 -21.24 19.73 -5.88
N CYS A 111 -20.88 20.74 -5.11
CA CYS A 111 -21.06 20.72 -3.67
C CYS A 111 -22.55 20.75 -3.30
N TRP A 112 -23.03 19.70 -2.65
CA TRP A 112 -24.44 19.57 -2.26
C TRP A 112 -24.91 20.63 -1.24
N TYR A 113 -23.95 21.31 -0.57
CA TYR A 113 -24.30 22.29 0.45
C TYR A 113 -24.80 23.60 -0.17
N HIS A 114 -24.05 24.22 -1.08
CA HIS A 114 -24.41 25.52 -1.68
C HIS A 114 -24.21 25.60 -3.19
N GLY A 115 -24.13 24.47 -3.88
CA GLY A 115 -24.10 24.40 -5.34
C GLY A 115 -22.81 24.90 -6.01
N TRP A 116 -21.72 25.15 -5.26
CA TRP A 116 -20.45 25.44 -5.89
C TRP A 116 -20.01 24.26 -6.74
N THR A 117 -19.68 24.53 -7.99
CA THR A 117 -19.43 23.48 -8.99
C THR A 117 -18.01 23.60 -9.52
N TYR A 118 -17.29 22.51 -9.49
CA TYR A 118 -15.91 22.37 -9.96
C TYR A 118 -15.88 21.43 -11.15
N ASP A 119 -15.00 21.69 -12.11
CA ASP A 119 -14.75 20.73 -13.19
C ASP A 119 -13.77 19.61 -12.76
N SER A 120 -13.52 18.66 -13.66
CA SER A 120 -12.60 17.54 -13.41
C SER A 120 -11.12 17.94 -13.36
N THR A 121 -10.78 19.20 -13.62
CA THR A 121 -9.43 19.74 -13.39
C THR A 121 -9.30 20.40 -12.01
N GLY A 122 -10.41 20.53 -11.28
CA GLY A 122 -10.52 21.20 -10.01
C GLY A 122 -10.89 22.69 -10.11
N ALA A 123 -11.00 23.26 -11.31
CA ALA A 123 -11.36 24.67 -11.46
C ALA A 123 -12.80 24.94 -11.02
N LEU A 124 -13.03 26.05 -10.28
CA LEU A 124 -14.37 26.50 -9.92
C LEU A 124 -15.03 27.15 -11.13
N ILE A 125 -16.13 26.55 -11.59
CA ILE A 125 -16.83 26.99 -12.82
C ILE A 125 -18.17 27.65 -12.55
N SER A 126 -18.79 27.42 -11.39
CA SER A 126 -20.08 28.00 -11.04
C SER A 126 -20.22 28.20 -9.53
N VAL A 127 -20.86 29.32 -9.18
CA VAL A 127 -21.15 29.69 -7.79
C VAL A 127 -22.62 30.17 -7.74
N THR A 128 -23.39 29.63 -6.81
CA THR A 128 -24.75 30.07 -6.55
C THR A 128 -24.74 31.44 -5.88
N GLY A 129 -25.52 32.39 -6.37
CA GLY A 129 -25.61 33.74 -5.81
C GLY A 129 -24.30 34.53 -5.94
N LYS A 130 -23.61 34.38 -7.06
CA LYS A 130 -22.33 35.01 -7.37
C LYS A 130 -22.32 36.52 -7.13
N GLU A 131 -23.41 37.19 -7.44
CA GLU A 131 -23.62 38.63 -7.28
C GLU A 131 -23.49 39.09 -5.80
N GLY A 132 -23.78 38.21 -4.85
CA GLY A 132 -23.64 38.51 -3.44
C GLY A 132 -22.20 38.60 -2.95
N TYR A 133 -21.23 38.12 -3.74
CA TYR A 133 -19.80 38.20 -3.39
C TYR A 133 -19.14 39.49 -3.92
N GLY A 134 -19.76 40.17 -4.92
CA GLY A 134 -19.18 41.33 -5.57
C GLY A 134 -17.80 41.01 -6.16
N ASP A 135 -16.87 41.95 -6.04
CA ASP A 135 -15.48 41.79 -6.54
C ASP A 135 -14.55 41.03 -5.57
N ARG A 136 -15.09 40.49 -4.46
CA ARG A 136 -14.29 39.80 -3.44
C ARG A 136 -13.97 38.37 -3.79
N LEU A 137 -14.63 37.77 -4.78
CA LEU A 137 -14.47 36.37 -5.16
C LEU A 137 -13.81 36.27 -6.54
N ASP A 138 -12.53 35.90 -6.54
CA ASP A 138 -11.88 35.44 -7.78
C ASP A 138 -12.12 33.94 -7.96
N LEU A 139 -12.92 33.58 -8.95
CA LEU A 139 -13.23 32.16 -9.25
C LEU A 139 -11.98 31.33 -9.58
N LYS A 140 -10.95 31.98 -10.14
CA LYS A 140 -9.72 31.27 -10.52
C LYS A 140 -8.93 30.80 -9.29
N GLU A 141 -9.00 31.56 -8.20
CA GLU A 141 -8.31 31.23 -6.95
C GLU A 141 -9.11 30.26 -6.04
N MET A 142 -10.37 29.99 -6.41
CA MET A 142 -11.29 29.22 -5.58
C MET A 142 -11.54 27.80 -6.11
N GLY A 143 -10.63 27.28 -6.92
CA GLY A 143 -10.65 25.86 -7.34
C GLY A 143 -10.39 24.89 -6.18
N LEU A 144 -10.70 23.61 -6.36
CA LEU A 144 -10.29 22.58 -5.42
C LEU A 144 -8.77 22.58 -5.34
N SER A 145 -8.25 22.58 -4.11
CA SER A 145 -6.81 22.47 -3.91
C SER A 145 -6.32 21.13 -4.46
N GLN A 146 -5.17 21.13 -5.09
CA GLN A 146 -4.47 19.92 -5.51
C GLN A 146 -3.51 19.49 -4.40
N ALA A 147 -3.22 18.18 -4.29
CA ALA A 147 -2.12 17.74 -3.44
C ALA A 147 -0.83 18.47 -3.87
N PRO A 148 -0.05 19.04 -2.94
CA PRO A 148 1.11 19.86 -3.27
C PRO A 148 2.14 19.17 -4.17
N ARG A 149 2.31 17.87 -3.98
CA ARG A 149 3.16 17.05 -4.83
C ARG A 149 2.39 15.82 -5.29
N VAL A 150 2.39 15.56 -6.57
CA VAL A 150 1.82 14.35 -7.20
C VAL A 150 2.89 13.80 -8.15
N GLY A 151 3.15 12.50 -8.08
CA GLY A 151 4.09 11.82 -8.94
C GLY A 151 3.57 10.46 -9.36
N THR A 152 4.07 9.97 -10.49
CA THR A 152 3.69 8.64 -11.01
C THR A 152 4.94 7.82 -11.33
N TYR A 153 4.85 6.51 -11.07
CA TYR A 153 5.83 5.53 -11.48
C TYR A 153 5.12 4.32 -12.05
N ARG A 154 5.34 4.02 -13.33
CA ARG A 154 4.72 2.86 -14.03
C ARG A 154 3.20 2.78 -13.86
N GLY A 155 2.52 3.93 -13.78
CA GLY A 155 1.07 4.02 -13.56
C GLY A 155 0.65 4.06 -12.08
N PHE A 156 1.53 3.77 -11.14
CA PHE A 156 1.28 3.96 -9.70
C PHE A 156 1.32 5.45 -9.38
N VAL A 157 0.25 5.97 -8.79
CA VAL A 157 0.10 7.40 -8.46
C VAL A 157 0.32 7.61 -6.97
N PHE A 158 1.23 8.53 -6.66
CA PHE A 158 1.57 8.91 -5.29
C PHE A 158 1.29 10.39 -5.08
N ALA A 159 0.96 10.76 -3.85
CA ALA A 159 0.77 12.15 -3.46
C ALA A 159 1.42 12.43 -2.11
N SER A 160 1.84 13.68 -1.91
CA SER A 160 2.26 14.19 -0.60
C SER A 160 1.53 15.49 -0.32
N LEU A 161 1.14 15.70 0.94
CA LEU A 161 0.50 16.95 1.39
C LEU A 161 1.54 18.01 1.79
N SER A 162 2.82 17.66 1.79
CA SER A 162 3.93 18.62 1.98
C SER A 162 4.39 19.18 0.65
N ARG A 163 4.72 20.48 0.64
CA ARG A 163 5.39 21.12 -0.51
C ARG A 163 6.86 20.78 -0.58
N GLU A 164 7.45 20.41 0.55
CA GLU A 164 8.87 20.10 0.73
C GLU A 164 9.08 18.60 0.90
N GLY A 165 10.30 18.15 0.72
CA GLY A 165 10.73 16.76 0.86
C GLY A 165 11.41 16.25 -0.41
N GLU A 166 11.88 15.03 -0.34
CA GLU A 166 12.55 14.35 -1.44
C GLU A 166 11.64 14.09 -2.65
N SER A 167 12.23 13.90 -3.82
CA SER A 167 11.50 13.53 -5.03
C SER A 167 10.84 12.15 -4.88
N LEU A 168 9.85 11.83 -5.73
CA LEU A 168 9.29 10.47 -5.74
C LEU A 168 10.35 9.44 -6.14
N GLU A 169 11.25 9.79 -7.04
CA GLU A 169 12.33 8.92 -7.50
C GLU A 169 13.29 8.57 -6.34
N ASP A 170 13.71 9.55 -5.56
CA ASP A 170 14.56 9.33 -4.39
C ASP A 170 13.84 8.51 -3.31
N TYR A 171 12.54 8.77 -3.09
CA TYR A 171 11.73 8.02 -2.13
C TYR A 171 11.51 6.57 -2.54
N LEU A 172 11.23 6.30 -3.80
CA LEU A 172 11.17 4.94 -4.35
C LEU A 172 12.53 4.24 -4.20
N GLY A 173 13.61 4.96 -4.48
CA GLY A 173 14.98 4.51 -4.32
C GLY A 173 15.21 3.11 -4.88
N LYS A 174 15.83 2.26 -4.09
CA LYS A 174 16.17 0.87 -4.48
C LYS A 174 14.94 -0.06 -4.59
N SER A 175 13.77 0.35 -4.11
CA SER A 175 12.53 -0.42 -4.28
C SER A 175 11.88 -0.25 -5.66
N ALA A 176 12.23 0.79 -6.42
CA ALA A 176 11.64 1.07 -7.73
C ALA A 176 11.67 -0.14 -8.70
N PRO A 177 12.80 -0.87 -8.88
CA PRO A 177 12.84 -2.03 -9.78
C PRO A 177 11.93 -3.19 -9.34
N ILE A 178 11.44 -3.18 -8.08
CA ILE A 178 10.55 -4.23 -7.59
C ILE A 178 9.12 -4.01 -8.08
N PHE A 179 8.69 -2.76 -8.28
CA PHE A 179 7.43 -2.45 -8.96
C PHE A 179 7.41 -3.00 -10.39
N ASP A 180 8.56 -2.92 -11.07
CA ASP A 180 8.70 -3.45 -12.42
C ASP A 180 8.42 -4.94 -12.52
N LEU A 181 8.65 -5.72 -11.46
CA LEU A 181 8.37 -7.15 -11.45
C LEU A 181 6.87 -7.46 -11.59
N LEU A 182 6.00 -6.60 -11.06
CA LEU A 182 4.55 -6.74 -11.26
C LEU A 182 4.13 -6.27 -12.65
N VAL A 183 4.62 -5.12 -13.08
CA VAL A 183 4.24 -4.51 -14.37
C VAL A 183 4.77 -5.33 -15.54
N ASP A 184 6.03 -5.78 -15.46
CA ASP A 184 6.68 -6.59 -16.50
C ASP A 184 6.23 -8.06 -16.48
N ALA A 185 5.36 -8.49 -15.56
CA ALA A 185 4.64 -9.75 -15.71
C ALA A 185 3.69 -9.73 -16.92
N SER A 186 3.40 -8.56 -17.46
CA SER A 186 2.68 -8.37 -18.73
C SER A 186 3.68 -8.31 -19.90
N PRO A 187 3.45 -9.02 -21.01
CA PRO A 187 4.29 -8.94 -22.19
C PRO A 187 4.23 -7.55 -22.87
N THR A 188 3.22 -6.73 -22.59
CA THR A 188 3.10 -5.35 -23.08
C THR A 188 3.60 -4.31 -22.08
N GLY A 189 4.01 -4.73 -20.87
CA GLY A 189 4.40 -3.82 -19.80
C GLY A 189 3.23 -2.98 -19.28
N GLU A 190 2.00 -3.49 -19.37
CA GLU A 190 0.79 -2.81 -18.92
C GLU A 190 0.02 -3.68 -17.92
N ILE A 191 -0.46 -3.05 -16.85
CA ILE A 191 -1.32 -3.70 -15.85
C ILE A 191 -2.58 -2.87 -15.66
N PHE A 192 -3.66 -3.54 -15.22
CA PHE A 192 -4.95 -2.92 -14.95
C PHE A 192 -5.40 -3.28 -13.53
N ALA A 193 -5.55 -2.27 -12.69
CA ALA A 193 -6.08 -2.39 -11.33
C ALA A 193 -7.62 -2.35 -11.34
N ASP A 194 -8.23 -3.23 -12.11
CA ASP A 194 -9.68 -3.31 -12.40
C ASP A 194 -10.22 -4.74 -12.26
N GLY A 195 -9.43 -5.66 -11.73
CA GLY A 195 -9.81 -7.06 -11.52
C GLY A 195 -10.82 -7.29 -10.38
N GLY A 196 -11.34 -6.23 -9.79
CA GLY A 196 -12.17 -6.25 -8.58
C GLY A 196 -11.38 -5.87 -7.34
N ALA A 197 -12.09 -5.38 -6.33
CA ALA A 197 -11.50 -5.02 -5.05
C ALA A 197 -12.37 -5.48 -3.90
N HIS A 198 -11.74 -5.91 -2.80
CA HIS A 198 -12.42 -6.04 -1.53
C HIS A 198 -11.78 -5.15 -0.47
N LYS A 199 -12.62 -4.78 0.49
CA LYS A 199 -12.21 -4.02 1.66
C LYS A 199 -12.41 -4.90 2.89
N THR A 200 -11.37 -5.00 3.68
CA THR A 200 -11.37 -5.69 4.97
C THR A 200 -11.03 -4.67 6.04
N GLU A 201 -11.80 -4.62 7.10
CA GLU A 201 -11.45 -3.88 8.30
C GLU A 201 -11.04 -4.85 9.39
N TYR A 202 -10.05 -4.48 10.19
CA TYR A 202 -9.67 -5.21 11.39
C TYR A 202 -9.45 -4.24 12.56
N LEU A 203 -9.75 -4.72 13.77
CA LEU A 203 -9.64 -3.95 15.01
C LEU A 203 -8.19 -3.92 15.50
N GLY A 204 -7.34 -3.21 14.76
CA GLY A 204 -5.91 -3.09 15.04
C GLY A 204 -5.26 -1.90 14.34
N ASN A 205 -4.05 -1.60 14.80
CA ASN A 205 -3.26 -0.48 14.28
C ASN A 205 -2.73 -0.77 12.87
N TRP A 206 -2.64 0.26 12.04
CA TRP A 206 -2.19 0.18 10.64
C TRP A 206 -0.78 -0.41 10.47
N LYS A 207 0.09 -0.24 11.46
CA LYS A 207 1.45 -0.77 11.43
C LYS A 207 1.51 -2.29 11.54
N LEU A 208 0.47 -2.95 12.07
CA LEU A 208 0.42 -4.41 12.14
C LEU A 208 0.45 -5.03 10.74
N VAL A 209 -0.45 -4.60 9.85
CA VAL A 209 -0.40 -5.08 8.46
C VAL A 209 0.83 -4.56 7.71
N GLY A 210 1.26 -3.34 8.00
CA GLY A 210 2.46 -2.75 7.40
C GLY A 210 3.74 -3.45 7.80
N MET A 211 3.85 -3.91 9.04
CA MET A 211 5.03 -4.54 9.63
C MET A 211 4.96 -6.07 9.52
N ASP A 212 3.87 -6.66 9.97
CA ASP A 212 3.74 -8.12 10.02
C ASP A 212 3.40 -8.75 8.68
N GLY A 213 2.86 -7.98 7.74
CA GLY A 213 2.67 -8.43 6.36
C GLY A 213 3.97 -8.76 5.60
N TYR A 214 5.14 -8.62 6.25
CA TYR A 214 6.45 -8.95 5.69
C TYR A 214 7.07 -10.21 6.29
N HIS A 215 6.27 -11.15 6.71
CA HIS A 215 6.75 -12.48 7.06
C HIS A 215 6.02 -13.54 6.21
N PRO A 216 6.65 -14.68 5.96
CA PRO A 216 6.00 -15.75 5.20
C PRO A 216 4.87 -16.39 6.00
N HIS A 217 3.72 -16.65 5.37
CA HIS A 217 2.56 -17.28 6.03
C HIS A 217 2.84 -18.66 6.63
N PHE A 218 3.85 -19.37 6.16
CA PHE A 218 4.22 -20.67 6.76
C PHE A 218 4.84 -20.55 8.16
N VAL A 219 5.13 -19.34 8.67
CA VAL A 219 5.44 -19.15 10.10
C VAL A 219 4.17 -19.10 10.96
N HIS A 220 2.99 -18.97 10.35
CA HIS A 220 1.72 -19.01 11.08
C HIS A 220 1.33 -20.45 11.43
N ALA A 221 1.26 -20.75 12.73
CA ALA A 221 0.84 -22.08 13.19
C ALA A 221 -0.58 -22.44 12.74
N SER A 222 -1.47 -21.45 12.59
CA SER A 222 -2.84 -21.59 12.08
C SER A 222 -2.87 -22.02 10.62
N VAL A 223 -2.12 -21.34 9.76
CA VAL A 223 -1.99 -21.66 8.34
C VAL A 223 -1.38 -23.06 8.15
N MET A 224 -0.29 -23.35 8.86
CA MET A 224 0.34 -24.67 8.84
C MET A 224 -0.61 -25.79 9.28
N ALA A 225 -1.41 -25.55 10.33
CA ALA A 225 -2.41 -26.53 10.78
C ALA A 225 -3.52 -26.73 9.73
N ALA A 226 -3.96 -25.66 9.05
CA ALA A 226 -4.95 -25.77 7.97
C ALA A 226 -4.41 -26.56 6.77
N MET A 227 -3.16 -26.30 6.38
CA MET A 227 -2.48 -27.03 5.30
C MET A 227 -2.32 -28.52 5.60
N HIS A 228 -1.96 -28.89 6.83
CA HIS A 228 -1.83 -30.29 7.25
C HIS A 228 -3.18 -31.02 7.25
N ARG A 229 -4.28 -30.32 7.58
CA ARG A 229 -5.64 -30.90 7.57
C ARG A 229 -6.21 -31.09 6.17
N ASN A 230 -5.80 -30.27 5.21
CA ASN A 230 -6.30 -30.27 3.84
C ASN A 230 -5.16 -30.26 2.83
N PRO A 231 -4.36 -31.33 2.72
CA PRO A 231 -3.18 -31.34 1.86
C PRO A 231 -3.52 -31.24 0.35
N GLU A 232 -4.78 -31.49 -0.02
CA GLU A 232 -5.26 -31.36 -1.40
C GLU A 232 -5.84 -29.96 -1.69
N SER A 233 -6.01 -29.10 -0.67
CA SER A 233 -6.37 -27.71 -0.92
C SER A 233 -5.22 -27.06 -1.69
N GLY A 234 -5.53 -26.27 -2.73
CA GLY A 234 -4.52 -25.56 -3.53
C GLY A 234 -3.55 -24.68 -2.72
N ILE A 235 -3.86 -24.43 -1.45
CA ILE A 235 -3.04 -23.72 -0.49
C ILE A 235 -1.70 -24.45 -0.26
N GLY A 236 -1.72 -25.79 -0.17
CA GLY A 236 -0.50 -26.59 0.00
C GLY A 236 0.30 -26.79 -1.29
N ALA A 237 -0.30 -26.60 -2.46
CA ALA A 237 0.37 -26.85 -3.74
C ALA A 237 1.45 -25.82 -4.07
N THR A 238 1.30 -24.58 -3.60
CA THR A 238 2.26 -23.48 -3.81
C THR A 238 3.37 -23.45 -2.76
N HIS A 239 3.25 -24.22 -1.66
CA HIS A 239 4.16 -24.19 -0.51
C HIS A 239 4.79 -25.56 -0.21
N ARG A 240 4.81 -26.48 -1.21
CA ARG A 240 5.32 -27.85 -1.03
C ARG A 240 6.82 -27.95 -0.79
N GLU A 241 7.58 -26.92 -1.12
CA GLU A 241 8.99 -26.83 -0.75
C GLU A 241 9.14 -25.84 0.37
N ASP A 242 9.78 -26.24 1.45
CA ASP A 242 10.03 -25.39 2.61
C ASP A 242 11.06 -24.31 2.26
N PRO A 243 10.64 -23.05 2.07
CA PRO A 243 11.59 -21.97 1.80
C PRO A 243 12.59 -21.73 2.93
N PHE A 244 12.33 -22.26 4.15
CA PHE A 244 13.31 -22.25 5.23
C PHE A 244 14.51 -23.17 4.95
N GLU A 245 14.31 -24.23 4.17
CA GLU A 245 15.42 -25.11 3.77
C GLU A 245 16.29 -24.44 2.70
N ASP A 246 15.73 -23.54 1.89
CA ASP A 246 16.46 -22.83 0.83
C ASP A 246 17.04 -21.48 1.30
N LYS A 247 17.76 -21.50 2.41
CA LYS A 247 18.35 -20.30 3.04
C LYS A 247 19.29 -19.51 2.11
N ALA A 248 19.82 -20.15 1.08
CA ALA A 248 20.72 -19.51 0.11
C ALA A 248 19.98 -18.68 -0.95
N ARG A 249 18.67 -18.94 -1.17
CA ARG A 249 17.90 -18.37 -2.29
C ARG A 249 16.67 -17.59 -1.88
N THR A 250 16.37 -17.57 -0.58
CA THR A 250 15.28 -16.79 0.00
C THR A 250 15.83 -15.84 1.05
N ARG A 251 15.37 -14.60 1.04
CA ARG A 251 15.85 -13.57 1.97
C ARG A 251 14.80 -12.49 2.24
N THR A 252 14.95 -11.80 3.35
CA THR A 252 14.30 -10.52 3.60
C THR A 252 15.22 -9.39 3.19
N VAL A 253 14.63 -8.28 2.72
CA VAL A 253 15.39 -7.10 2.26
C VAL A 253 14.73 -5.84 2.82
N ASP A 254 15.52 -4.96 3.41
CA ASP A 254 15.16 -3.58 3.74
C ASP A 254 15.88 -2.64 2.76
N PHE A 255 15.10 -1.89 1.98
CA PHE A 255 15.59 -0.94 0.96
C PHE A 255 15.85 0.47 1.53
N GLY A 256 15.59 0.69 2.80
CA GLY A 256 15.47 2.03 3.38
C GLY A 256 14.05 2.61 3.24
N HIS A 257 13.81 3.78 3.79
CA HIS A 257 12.51 4.45 3.83
C HIS A 257 11.35 3.58 4.37
N GLY A 258 11.66 2.52 5.13
CA GLY A 258 10.67 1.55 5.59
C GLY A 258 10.11 0.65 4.47
N HIS A 259 10.68 0.67 3.28
CA HIS A 259 10.33 -0.22 2.18
C HIS A 259 11.04 -1.55 2.33
N ALA A 260 10.31 -2.63 2.16
CA ALA A 260 10.87 -3.96 2.39
C ALA A 260 10.28 -5.02 1.46
N MET A 261 10.96 -6.15 1.34
CA MET A 261 10.58 -7.24 0.46
C MET A 261 10.88 -8.60 1.07
N LEU A 262 10.02 -9.59 0.80
CA LEU A 262 10.37 -10.99 0.88
C LEU A 262 10.86 -11.44 -0.51
N ASP A 263 12.15 -11.69 -0.65
CA ASP A 263 12.76 -12.00 -1.93
C ASP A 263 12.82 -13.52 -2.17
N PHE A 264 11.89 -14.01 -2.98
CA PHE A 264 11.83 -15.40 -3.43
C PHE A 264 12.34 -15.60 -4.88
N ARG A 265 12.87 -14.55 -5.53
CA ARG A 265 13.22 -14.61 -6.97
C ARG A 265 14.14 -15.78 -7.30
N GLN A 266 15.21 -15.96 -6.55
CA GLN A 266 16.18 -17.03 -6.78
C GLN A 266 15.62 -18.42 -6.46
N HIS A 267 14.72 -18.54 -5.52
CA HIS A 267 14.03 -19.78 -5.19
C HIS A 267 13.03 -20.14 -6.30
N ARG A 268 12.15 -19.20 -6.68
CA ARG A 268 11.10 -19.45 -7.67
C ARG A 268 11.61 -19.75 -9.07
N ILE A 269 12.78 -19.24 -9.46
CA ILE A 269 13.34 -19.53 -10.78
C ILE A 269 13.63 -21.01 -11.00
N ASN A 270 13.85 -21.80 -9.94
CA ASN A 270 14.02 -23.23 -10.02
C ASN A 270 12.71 -23.95 -10.41
N HIS A 271 11.56 -23.30 -10.18
CA HIS A 271 10.24 -23.80 -10.51
C HIS A 271 9.75 -23.34 -11.88
N TYR A 272 10.61 -22.72 -12.70
CA TYR A 272 10.23 -22.22 -14.02
C TYR A 272 9.60 -23.30 -14.91
N GLN A 273 10.20 -24.49 -14.99
CA GLN A 273 9.70 -25.56 -15.84
C GLN A 273 8.33 -26.09 -15.40
N PRO A 274 8.14 -26.51 -14.13
CA PRO A 274 6.83 -26.92 -13.65
C PRO A 274 5.76 -25.83 -13.81
N HIS A 275 6.11 -24.56 -13.58
CA HIS A 275 5.18 -23.46 -13.69
C HIS A 275 4.77 -23.18 -15.14
N THR A 276 5.71 -23.20 -16.08
CA THR A 276 5.40 -23.05 -17.51
C THR A 276 4.59 -24.22 -18.05
N GLU A 277 4.86 -25.46 -17.62
CA GLU A 277 4.04 -26.63 -17.98
C GLU A 277 2.60 -26.49 -17.45
N TYR A 278 2.43 -25.92 -16.28
CA TYR A 278 1.09 -25.59 -15.75
C TYR A 278 0.42 -24.50 -16.58
N LEU A 279 1.09 -23.37 -16.83
CA LEU A 279 0.55 -22.25 -17.61
C LEU A 279 0.12 -22.68 -19.02
N LYS A 280 0.89 -23.53 -19.69
CA LYS A 280 0.58 -24.03 -21.04
C LYS A 280 -0.71 -24.87 -21.11
N LYS A 281 -1.21 -25.36 -19.97
CA LYS A 281 -2.53 -26.03 -19.90
C LYS A 281 -3.70 -25.05 -19.93
N THR A 282 -3.46 -23.79 -19.60
CA THR A 282 -4.46 -22.72 -19.70
C THR A 282 -4.48 -22.17 -21.12
N LYS A 283 -5.66 -21.91 -21.65
CA LYS A 283 -5.81 -21.32 -22.99
C LYS A 283 -5.09 -19.96 -23.05
N GLY A 284 -4.23 -19.78 -24.05
CA GLY A 284 -3.36 -18.62 -24.20
C GLY A 284 -2.08 -18.66 -23.36
N GLY A 285 -1.84 -19.74 -22.61
CA GLY A 285 -0.66 -19.83 -21.74
C GLY A 285 0.64 -20.10 -22.52
N ALA A 286 0.58 -20.86 -23.61
CA ALA A 286 1.73 -21.06 -24.48
C ALA A 286 2.14 -19.74 -25.17
N GLU A 287 1.14 -19.01 -25.69
CA GLU A 287 1.30 -17.70 -26.32
C GLU A 287 1.84 -16.66 -25.33
N TYR A 288 1.36 -16.68 -24.08
CA TYR A 288 1.88 -15.83 -23.01
C TYR A 288 3.36 -16.09 -22.75
N VAL A 289 3.76 -17.35 -22.58
CA VAL A 289 5.18 -17.70 -22.36
C VAL A 289 6.03 -17.25 -23.52
N GLU A 290 5.62 -17.48 -24.75
CA GLU A 290 6.31 -17.05 -25.96
C GLU A 290 6.45 -15.51 -26.03
N ALA A 291 5.35 -14.77 -25.78
CA ALA A 291 5.33 -13.31 -25.80
C ALA A 291 6.26 -12.72 -24.72
N MET A 292 6.33 -13.33 -23.54
CA MET A 292 7.25 -12.91 -22.48
C MET A 292 8.72 -13.05 -22.90
N HIS A 293 9.08 -14.17 -23.54
CA HIS A 293 10.44 -14.36 -24.06
C HIS A 293 10.78 -13.37 -25.18
N GLN A 294 9.84 -13.05 -26.05
CA GLN A 294 10.01 -12.04 -27.10
C GLN A 294 10.18 -10.64 -26.52
N ALA A 295 9.40 -10.27 -25.50
CA ALA A 295 9.41 -8.94 -24.91
C ALA A 295 10.66 -8.68 -24.06
N TYR A 296 11.12 -9.65 -23.27
CA TYR A 296 12.10 -9.43 -22.22
C TYR A 296 13.40 -10.24 -22.37
N GLY A 297 13.48 -11.13 -23.37
CA GLY A 297 14.60 -12.07 -23.51
C GLY A 297 14.55 -13.22 -22.49
N ASP A 298 15.35 -14.26 -22.73
CA ASP A 298 15.22 -15.54 -22.02
C ASP A 298 15.40 -15.42 -20.50
N GLN A 299 16.48 -14.77 -20.05
CA GLN A 299 16.80 -14.70 -18.63
C GLN A 299 15.74 -13.92 -17.81
N ARG A 300 15.35 -12.72 -18.29
CA ARG A 300 14.37 -11.91 -17.58
C ARG A 300 12.98 -12.53 -17.65
N ALA A 301 12.57 -13.05 -18.81
CA ALA A 301 11.29 -13.73 -18.96
C ALA A 301 11.15 -14.91 -17.98
N ARG A 302 12.19 -15.74 -17.80
CA ARG A 302 12.18 -16.83 -16.81
C ARG A 302 11.92 -16.31 -15.40
N THR A 303 12.58 -15.22 -15.00
CA THR A 303 12.36 -14.61 -13.68
C THR A 303 10.92 -14.13 -13.52
N LEU A 304 10.40 -13.35 -14.49
CA LEU A 304 9.07 -12.75 -14.44
C LEU A 304 7.96 -13.83 -14.44
N ILE A 305 8.07 -14.84 -15.30
CA ILE A 305 7.12 -15.95 -15.34
C ILE A 305 7.15 -16.73 -14.03
N SER A 306 8.34 -17.01 -13.49
CA SER A 306 8.47 -17.77 -12.24
C SER A 306 7.88 -17.05 -11.05
N LEU A 307 7.96 -15.71 -11.02
CA LEU A 307 7.34 -14.89 -9.98
C LEU A 307 5.82 -14.80 -10.13
N GLY A 308 5.30 -14.96 -11.35
CA GLY A 308 3.87 -14.85 -11.61
C GLY A 308 3.26 -13.48 -11.30
N GLY A 309 4.09 -12.41 -11.25
CA GLY A 309 3.66 -11.07 -10.88
C GLY A 309 3.54 -10.83 -9.37
N ASP A 310 4.21 -11.65 -8.54
CA ASP A 310 4.27 -11.48 -7.08
C ASP A 310 5.62 -10.93 -6.65
N PRO A 311 5.79 -9.60 -6.54
CA PRO A 311 7.03 -9.00 -6.07
C PRO A 311 7.20 -9.08 -4.55
N HIS A 312 6.15 -9.32 -3.81
CA HIS A 312 6.09 -9.37 -2.35
C HIS A 312 6.76 -8.16 -1.68
N LEU A 313 6.41 -6.98 -2.17
CA LEU A 313 6.93 -5.69 -1.74
C LEU A 313 5.97 -4.99 -0.79
N GLY A 314 6.51 -4.43 0.27
CA GLY A 314 5.87 -3.41 1.06
C GLY A 314 6.49 -2.04 0.85
N PHE A 315 5.66 -1.08 0.64
CA PHE A 315 6.04 0.30 0.38
C PHE A 315 5.40 1.21 1.45
N PHE A 316 6.24 1.72 2.32
CA PHE A 316 5.82 2.59 3.42
C PHE A 316 5.20 3.90 2.88
N PRO A 317 4.15 4.46 3.49
CA PRO A 317 3.50 3.92 4.70
C PRO A 317 2.33 2.99 4.41
N ASN A 318 1.78 2.96 3.18
CA ASN A 318 0.41 2.50 3.00
C ASN A 318 0.18 1.54 1.84
N MET A 319 1.23 1.00 1.21
CA MET A 319 1.02 0.11 0.07
C MET A 319 1.76 -1.22 0.21
N GLN A 320 1.15 -2.29 -0.30
CA GLN A 320 1.81 -3.57 -0.51
C GLN A 320 1.48 -4.11 -1.91
N LEU A 321 2.48 -4.75 -2.53
CA LEU A 321 2.33 -5.54 -3.75
C LEU A 321 2.59 -6.99 -3.39
N ILE A 322 1.54 -7.79 -3.23
CA ILE A 322 1.60 -9.18 -2.79
C ILE A 322 0.72 -10.03 -3.70
N GLY A 323 1.28 -11.09 -4.27
CA GLY A 323 0.58 -11.85 -5.29
C GLY A 323 0.29 -10.96 -6.51
N ASN A 324 -0.90 -11.08 -7.06
CA ASN A 324 -1.37 -10.25 -8.18
C ASN A 324 -2.32 -9.12 -7.73
N GLN A 325 -2.01 -8.50 -6.61
CA GLN A 325 -2.84 -7.44 -6.05
C GLN A 325 -2.02 -6.23 -5.59
N ILE A 326 -2.69 -5.09 -5.56
CA ILE A 326 -2.25 -3.88 -4.90
C ILE A 326 -3.08 -3.71 -3.63
N ARG A 327 -2.44 -3.56 -2.49
CA ARG A 327 -3.09 -3.25 -1.21
C ARG A 327 -2.89 -1.79 -0.85
N ILE A 328 -3.98 -1.16 -0.39
CA ILE A 328 -3.93 0.17 0.24
C ILE A 328 -4.29 0.00 1.70
N ILE A 329 -3.41 0.43 2.58
CA ILE A 329 -3.59 0.44 4.03
C ILE A 329 -4.10 1.81 4.43
N THR A 330 -5.30 1.88 4.99
CA THR A 330 -5.94 3.13 5.42
C THR A 330 -6.12 3.12 6.93
N PRO A 331 -5.34 3.92 7.68
CA PRO A 331 -5.53 4.07 9.11
C PRO A 331 -6.80 4.89 9.39
N LEU A 332 -7.79 4.28 10.03
CA LEU A 332 -9.05 4.95 10.39
C LEU A 332 -9.03 5.49 11.81
N ALA A 333 -8.42 4.74 12.74
CA ALA A 333 -8.25 5.10 14.14
C ALA A 333 -7.02 4.37 14.72
N PRO A 334 -6.56 4.69 15.93
CA PRO A 334 -5.43 3.99 16.56
C PRO A 334 -5.55 2.47 16.56
N GLY A 335 -6.76 1.96 16.72
CA GLY A 335 -7.08 0.54 16.75
C GLY A 335 -8.07 0.10 15.66
N LEU A 336 -8.11 0.78 14.52
CA LEU A 336 -8.96 0.41 13.39
C LEU A 336 -8.27 0.74 12.08
N THR A 337 -8.11 -0.27 11.24
CA THR A 337 -7.46 -0.16 9.92
C THR A 337 -8.34 -0.81 8.85
N GLN A 338 -8.46 -0.14 7.72
CA GLN A 338 -9.06 -0.71 6.51
C GLN A 338 -7.94 -1.09 5.52
N VAL A 339 -8.04 -2.26 4.92
CA VAL A 339 -7.19 -2.70 3.82
C VAL A 339 -8.04 -2.89 2.59
N THR A 340 -7.75 -2.12 1.54
CA THR A 340 -8.35 -2.30 0.22
C THR A 340 -7.40 -3.13 -0.62
N MET A 341 -7.86 -4.27 -1.13
CA MET A 341 -7.10 -5.20 -1.96
C MET A 341 -7.69 -5.20 -3.36
N THR A 342 -6.95 -4.68 -4.33
CA THR A 342 -7.36 -4.60 -5.72
C THR A 342 -6.59 -5.61 -6.55
N ALA A 343 -7.30 -6.55 -7.18
CA ALA A 343 -6.69 -7.54 -8.07
C ALA A 343 -6.22 -6.88 -9.38
N VAL A 344 -5.07 -7.34 -9.88
CA VAL A 344 -4.40 -6.80 -11.06
C VAL A 344 -4.52 -7.76 -12.23
N ARG A 345 -5.02 -7.27 -13.36
CA ARG A 345 -4.99 -7.96 -14.65
C ARG A 345 -3.76 -7.54 -15.46
N LEU A 346 -3.22 -8.45 -16.25
CA LEU A 346 -2.11 -8.19 -17.15
C LEU A 346 -2.64 -7.79 -18.54
N GLY A 347 -2.00 -6.80 -19.16
CA GLY A 347 -2.22 -6.48 -20.57
C GLY A 347 -1.58 -7.50 -21.49
N GLY A 348 -2.06 -7.61 -22.73
CA GLY A 348 -1.46 -8.48 -23.76
C GLY A 348 -1.57 -9.99 -23.51
N VAL A 349 -2.44 -10.41 -22.57
CA VAL A 349 -2.69 -11.83 -22.26
C VAL A 349 -4.14 -12.20 -22.50
N SER A 350 -4.45 -13.50 -22.61
CA SER A 350 -5.83 -13.97 -22.77
C SER A 350 -6.65 -13.74 -21.49
N GLU A 351 -7.98 -13.64 -21.65
CA GLU A 351 -8.90 -13.53 -20.51
C GLU A 351 -8.81 -14.75 -19.58
N GLU A 352 -8.52 -15.93 -20.13
CA GLU A 352 -8.37 -17.15 -19.34
C GLU A 352 -7.16 -17.12 -18.43
N ILE A 353 -6.04 -16.52 -18.87
CA ILE A 353 -4.85 -16.29 -18.02
C ILE A 353 -5.20 -15.35 -16.87
N ASN A 354 -5.88 -14.23 -17.16
CA ASN A 354 -6.30 -13.31 -16.12
C ASN A 354 -7.31 -13.94 -15.15
N ALA A 355 -8.26 -14.73 -15.66
CA ALA A 355 -9.22 -15.44 -14.83
C ALA A 355 -8.55 -16.50 -13.92
N GLU A 356 -7.53 -17.20 -14.41
CA GLU A 356 -6.76 -18.14 -13.60
C GLU A 356 -5.98 -17.44 -12.51
N ARG A 357 -5.30 -16.32 -12.83
CA ARG A 357 -4.60 -15.51 -11.87
C ARG A 357 -5.55 -15.01 -10.76
N LEU A 358 -6.76 -14.57 -11.14
CA LEU A 358 -7.77 -14.11 -10.19
C LEU A 358 -8.25 -15.25 -9.28
N ARG A 359 -8.50 -16.45 -9.82
CA ARG A 359 -8.89 -17.62 -9.00
C ARG A 359 -7.82 -17.99 -7.97
N VAL A 360 -6.55 -18.02 -8.38
CA VAL A 360 -5.43 -18.29 -7.46
C VAL A 360 -5.37 -17.21 -6.37
N HIS A 361 -5.52 -15.95 -6.74
CA HIS A 361 -5.56 -14.84 -5.80
C HIS A 361 -6.71 -15.00 -4.79
N GLU A 362 -7.94 -15.18 -5.26
CA GLU A 362 -9.12 -15.32 -4.40
C GLU A 362 -9.04 -16.51 -3.44
N SER A 363 -8.44 -17.63 -3.88
CA SER A 363 -8.30 -18.83 -3.05
C SER A 363 -7.43 -18.61 -1.80
N PHE A 364 -6.51 -17.65 -1.84
CA PHE A 364 -5.61 -17.37 -0.72
C PHE A 364 -5.91 -16.02 -0.04
N TYR A 365 -6.10 -14.95 -0.82
CA TYR A 365 -6.26 -13.59 -0.31
C TYR A 365 -7.70 -13.08 -0.28
N GLY A 366 -8.63 -13.81 -0.91
CA GLY A 366 -10.04 -13.46 -0.89
C GLY A 366 -10.67 -13.58 0.51
N PRO A 367 -11.91 -13.07 0.70
CA PRO A 367 -12.60 -13.06 2.00
C PRO A 367 -12.82 -14.46 2.61
N ALA A 368 -12.84 -15.50 1.78
CA ALA A 368 -12.90 -16.90 2.19
C ALA A 368 -11.57 -17.62 2.03
N GLY A 369 -10.51 -16.91 1.73
CA GLY A 369 -9.16 -17.44 1.55
C GLY A 369 -8.48 -17.79 2.87
N ALA A 370 -7.31 -18.43 2.79
CA ALA A 370 -6.59 -18.89 3.97
C ALA A 370 -5.63 -17.85 4.54
N GLY A 371 -5.20 -16.85 3.76
CA GLY A 371 -4.17 -15.89 4.15
C GLY A 371 -4.75 -14.63 4.79
N SER A 372 -5.42 -13.77 4.04
CA SER A 372 -5.86 -12.46 4.56
C SER A 372 -6.81 -12.52 5.76
N PRO A 373 -7.78 -13.45 5.84
CA PRO A 373 -8.60 -13.56 7.06
C PRO A 373 -7.82 -14.04 8.29
N ASP A 374 -6.81 -14.90 8.10
CA ASP A 374 -5.93 -15.35 9.19
C ASP A 374 -5.10 -14.18 9.72
N ASP A 375 -4.50 -13.38 8.81
CA ASP A 375 -3.76 -12.17 9.19
C ASP A 375 -4.65 -11.20 9.97
N ALA A 376 -5.86 -10.90 9.50
CA ALA A 376 -6.78 -9.97 10.16
C ALA A 376 -7.09 -10.40 11.61
N GLU A 377 -7.42 -11.68 11.82
CA GLU A 377 -7.67 -12.22 13.16
C GLU A 377 -6.43 -12.15 14.05
N ILE A 378 -5.24 -12.45 13.50
CA ILE A 378 -3.99 -12.36 14.26
C ILE A 378 -3.68 -10.91 14.65
N PHE A 379 -3.85 -9.95 13.74
CA PHE A 379 -3.65 -8.52 14.05
C PHE A 379 -4.58 -8.03 15.16
N GLU A 380 -5.84 -8.47 15.15
CA GLU A 380 -6.77 -8.16 16.24
C GLU A 380 -6.34 -8.76 17.58
N ARG A 381 -5.83 -10.00 17.59
CA ARG A 381 -5.28 -10.63 18.80
C ARG A 381 -4.06 -9.88 19.32
N VAL A 382 -3.16 -9.48 18.42
CA VAL A 382 -2.00 -8.66 18.76
C VAL A 382 -2.45 -7.35 19.40
N GLN A 383 -3.38 -6.63 18.75
CA GLN A 383 -3.89 -5.35 19.27
C GLN A 383 -4.50 -5.51 20.68
N ARG A 384 -5.27 -6.55 20.91
CA ARG A 384 -5.82 -6.85 22.24
C ARG A 384 -4.73 -7.16 23.27
N GLY A 385 -3.69 -7.92 22.87
CA GLY A 385 -2.55 -8.26 23.72
C GLY A 385 -1.69 -7.05 24.10
N LEU A 386 -1.52 -6.10 23.17
CA LEU A 386 -0.75 -4.87 23.36
C LEU A 386 -1.33 -3.92 24.43
N ALA A 387 -2.58 -4.13 24.86
CA ALA A 387 -3.19 -3.42 25.98
C ALA A 387 -2.58 -3.82 27.35
N ALA A 388 -1.79 -4.89 27.43
CA ALA A 388 -1.14 -5.34 28.66
C ALA A 388 0.07 -4.48 28.98
N GLU A 389 -0.07 -3.47 29.84
CA GLU A 389 0.99 -2.53 30.20
C GLU A 389 2.11 -3.14 31.09
N VAL A 390 1.89 -4.32 31.67
CA VAL A 390 2.86 -5.00 32.57
C VAL A 390 4.12 -5.41 31.82
N ASN A 391 4.00 -5.74 30.54
CA ASN A 391 5.13 -6.09 29.66
C ASN A 391 4.97 -5.34 28.33
N PRO A 392 5.38 -4.05 28.26
CA PRO A 392 5.00 -3.18 27.16
C PRO A 392 5.88 -3.32 25.91
N TRP A 393 6.87 -4.21 25.90
CA TRP A 393 7.80 -4.34 24.79
C TRP A 393 7.43 -5.51 23.86
N VAL A 394 7.40 -5.23 22.58
CA VAL A 394 7.27 -6.20 21.49
C VAL A 394 8.67 -6.51 20.97
N GLU A 395 8.99 -7.78 20.85
CA GLU A 395 10.29 -8.26 20.40
C GLU A 395 10.34 -8.40 18.87
N ILE A 396 11.32 -7.78 18.25
CA ILE A 396 11.59 -7.84 16.80
C ILE A 396 13.08 -8.07 16.50
N SER A 397 13.81 -8.76 17.39
CA SER A 397 15.25 -8.97 17.25
C SER A 397 15.64 -10.21 16.46
N ARG A 398 14.68 -11.02 16.00
CA ARG A 398 15.01 -12.25 15.28
C ARG A 398 15.88 -11.97 14.06
N GLY A 399 17.06 -12.58 14.04
CA GLY A 399 18.04 -12.44 12.96
C GLY A 399 18.92 -11.20 13.05
N MET A 400 18.81 -10.38 14.09
CA MET A 400 19.56 -9.12 14.24
C MET A 400 21.07 -9.30 14.21
N ASP A 401 21.59 -10.36 14.87
CA ASP A 401 23.03 -10.64 14.94
C ASP A 401 23.65 -11.14 13.61
N ARG A 402 22.81 -11.40 12.60
CA ARG A 402 23.25 -11.92 11.30
C ARG A 402 22.80 -11.07 10.11
N GLU A 403 22.30 -9.86 10.37
CA GLU A 403 22.04 -8.89 9.31
C GLU A 403 23.32 -8.61 8.51
N GLN A 404 23.17 -8.50 7.20
CA GLN A 404 24.26 -8.21 6.29
C GLN A 404 23.86 -7.07 5.36
N THR A 405 24.87 -6.38 4.84
CA THR A 405 24.64 -5.41 3.75
C THR A 405 24.99 -6.10 2.44
N ASP A 406 24.04 -6.13 1.50
CA ASP A 406 24.31 -6.71 0.16
C ASP A 406 25.11 -5.75 -0.73
N ALA A 407 25.43 -6.19 -1.96
CA ALA A 407 26.23 -5.43 -2.91
C ALA A 407 25.56 -4.10 -3.33
N ASP A 408 24.23 -4.03 -3.24
CA ASP A 408 23.44 -2.84 -3.56
C ASP A 408 23.28 -1.92 -2.33
N GLY A 409 23.86 -2.30 -1.18
CA GLY A 409 23.78 -1.55 0.07
C GLY A 409 22.44 -1.67 0.77
N ASN A 410 21.67 -2.75 0.53
CA ASN A 410 20.46 -3.06 1.28
C ASN A 410 20.79 -3.87 2.53
N THR A 411 19.99 -3.73 3.59
CA THR A 411 20.06 -4.64 4.72
C THR A 411 19.29 -5.92 4.41
N VAL A 412 19.94 -7.06 4.59
CA VAL A 412 19.36 -8.37 4.25
C VAL A 412 19.51 -9.38 5.39
N GLY A 413 18.58 -10.31 5.47
CA GLY A 413 18.59 -11.43 6.40
C GLY A 413 17.95 -12.69 5.80
N LEU A 414 17.85 -13.75 6.57
CA LEU A 414 17.11 -14.95 6.16
C LEU A 414 15.62 -14.61 6.00
N ILE A 415 14.90 -15.41 5.23
CA ILE A 415 13.49 -15.18 4.93
C ILE A 415 12.58 -15.07 6.16
N SER A 416 12.97 -15.69 7.28
CA SER A 416 12.27 -15.63 8.57
C SER A 416 12.75 -14.52 9.50
N ASP A 417 13.79 -13.76 9.12
CA ASP A 417 14.33 -12.70 9.97
C ASP A 417 13.46 -11.44 9.93
N GLU A 418 13.50 -10.67 11.03
CA GLU A 418 12.65 -9.47 11.20
C GLU A 418 13.37 -8.18 10.70
N VAL A 419 14.15 -8.31 9.63
CA VAL A 419 14.79 -7.16 8.95
C VAL A 419 13.77 -6.12 8.48
N PRO A 420 12.65 -6.52 7.81
CA PRO A 420 11.62 -5.57 7.39
C PRO A 420 10.99 -4.81 8.55
N GLN A 421 10.69 -5.51 9.65
CA GLN A 421 10.08 -4.93 10.84
C GLN A 421 10.99 -3.88 11.47
N ARG A 422 12.28 -4.21 11.63
CA ARG A 422 13.28 -3.25 12.14
C ARG A 422 13.49 -2.07 11.19
N GLY A 423 13.55 -2.31 9.89
CA GLY A 423 13.69 -1.26 8.87
C GLY A 423 12.55 -0.26 8.92
N MET A 424 11.31 -0.75 8.96
CA MET A 424 10.11 0.07 9.09
C MET A 424 10.12 0.90 10.38
N MET A 425 10.46 0.28 11.53
CA MET A 425 10.46 0.97 12.82
C MET A 425 11.59 2.00 12.96
N ARG A 426 12.76 1.75 12.34
CA ARG A 426 13.83 2.76 12.25
C ARG A 426 13.33 4.00 11.50
N TYR A 427 12.73 3.80 10.33
CA TYR A 427 12.22 4.93 9.52
C TYR A 427 11.03 5.63 10.18
N TRP A 428 10.11 4.87 10.80
CA TRP A 428 9.04 5.44 11.62
C TRP A 428 9.61 6.34 12.72
N SER A 429 10.60 5.88 13.48
CA SER A 429 11.22 6.66 14.55
C SER A 429 11.91 7.91 14.01
N GLU A 430 12.59 7.82 12.87
CA GLU A 430 13.21 8.96 12.20
C GLU A 430 12.17 10.04 11.84
N LEU A 431 11.05 9.66 11.23
CA LEU A 431 9.99 10.60 10.86
C LEU A 431 9.30 11.18 12.08
N MET A 432 9.05 10.38 13.10
CA MET A 432 8.35 10.79 14.31
C MET A 432 9.20 11.73 15.19
N THR A 433 10.51 11.73 15.03
CA THR A 433 11.45 12.60 15.78
C THR A 433 11.92 13.82 14.99
N LYS A 434 11.64 13.87 13.69
CA LYS A 434 11.86 15.10 12.90
C LYS A 434 10.69 16.06 13.13
N THR A 435 11.00 17.31 13.51
CA THR A 435 9.97 18.36 13.50
C THR A 435 9.49 18.54 12.05
N PRO A 436 8.21 18.33 11.74
CA PRO A 436 7.73 18.55 10.38
C PRO A 436 7.98 20.05 10.01
N PRO A 437 8.32 20.37 8.76
CA PRO A 437 8.23 21.72 8.29
C PRO A 437 6.80 22.20 8.60
N MET A 438 6.69 23.35 9.31
CA MET A 438 5.39 23.86 9.74
C MET A 438 4.42 23.77 8.58
N ALA A 439 3.28 23.12 8.79
CA ALA A 439 2.23 22.99 7.80
C ALA A 439 1.85 24.43 7.36
N GLN A 440 2.45 24.88 6.29
CA GLN A 440 2.04 26.13 5.66
C GLN A 440 0.62 25.87 5.18
N SER A 441 -0.34 26.59 5.75
CA SER A 441 -1.72 26.53 5.33
C SER A 441 -1.76 26.53 3.80
N LEU A 442 -2.46 25.56 3.22
CA LEU A 442 -2.77 25.52 1.79
C LEU A 442 -3.66 26.74 1.50
N SER A 443 -3.03 27.94 1.42
CA SER A 443 -3.70 29.19 1.10
C SER A 443 -4.02 29.27 -0.38
#